data_971358b22a43fb226de039142362735c
#
_entry.id   971358b22a43fb226de039142362735c
#
_cell.length_a   1.000
_cell.length_b   1.000
_cell.length_c   1.000
_cell.angle_alpha   90.00
_cell.angle_beta   90.00
_cell.angle_gamma   90.00
#
_symmetry.space_group_name_H-M   'P 1'
#
loop_
_entity.id
_entity.type
_entity.pdbx_description
1 polymer ?
#
loop_
_entity_poly.entity_id
_entity_poly.type
_entity_poly.pdbx_seq_one_letter_code
_entity_poly.pdbx_strand_id
1 'polypeptide(L)'
;FAQATKQMVASGDLITPRFQDDLRAKKPIGIYWLQSASAVLFGTDDIAPYRLPSLLAMLLTVAGTYRIARALYKPDRAVLAAALCGGTLLVFAEAHLAKTDSVLMLCCLLQQFTLMRIYQAWQNSRRLSYWTYLGVWLPMAAGILIKGPITPLLALTTLGALVAWHRDIRWLRLIRPLNGLLIVAAITLPWAILV
;
A
#
# COMPACT_ATOMS: atom_id res chain seq x y z
N PHE A 1 4.14 -1.39 17.83
CA PHE A 1 4.19 -2.40 16.77
C PHE A 1 5.35 -3.38 17.02
N ALA A 2 6.61 -2.94 17.01
CA ALA A 2 7.78 -3.81 17.16
C ALA A 2 7.68 -4.80 18.33
N GLN A 3 7.26 -4.35 19.53
CA GLN A 3 7.11 -5.24 20.69
C GLN A 3 6.04 -6.32 20.48
N ALA A 4 4.88 -5.95 19.89
CA ALA A 4 3.85 -6.94 19.60
C ALA A 4 4.32 -7.93 18.52
N THR A 5 5.04 -7.45 17.49
CA THR A 5 5.65 -8.31 16.48
C THR A 5 6.70 -9.25 17.09
N LYS A 6 7.52 -8.78 18.01
CA LYS A 6 8.50 -9.62 18.73
C LYS A 6 7.81 -10.75 19.50
N GLN A 7 6.69 -10.44 20.18
CA GLN A 7 5.88 -11.46 20.86
C GLN A 7 5.27 -12.48 19.89
N MET A 8 4.75 -12.02 18.74
CA MET A 8 4.19 -12.90 17.70
C MET A 8 5.24 -13.88 17.16
N VAL A 9 6.47 -13.39 16.89
CA VAL A 9 7.57 -14.24 16.43
C VAL A 9 7.99 -15.24 17.52
N ALA A 10 8.06 -14.80 18.77
CA ALA A 10 8.46 -15.65 19.90
C ALA A 10 7.41 -16.71 20.25
N SER A 11 6.12 -16.40 20.13
CA SER A 11 5.02 -17.34 20.42
C SER A 11 4.67 -18.26 19.25
N GLY A 12 5.06 -17.90 18.01
CA GLY A 12 4.64 -18.57 16.78
C GLY A 12 3.19 -18.27 16.36
N ASP A 13 2.44 -17.47 17.13
CA ASP A 13 1.10 -17.01 16.77
C ASP A 13 1.20 -15.79 15.84
N LEU A 14 1.11 -16.03 14.54
CA LEU A 14 1.16 -14.98 13.52
C LEU A 14 -0.23 -14.41 13.15
N ILE A 15 -1.28 -14.81 13.84
CA ILE A 15 -2.67 -14.40 13.55
C ILE A 15 -3.14 -13.33 14.53
N THR A 16 -2.83 -13.50 15.82
CA THR A 16 -3.38 -12.70 16.91
C THR A 16 -2.31 -11.79 17.51
N PRO A 17 -2.24 -10.51 17.12
CA PRO A 17 -1.25 -9.60 17.71
C PRO A 17 -1.58 -9.32 19.18
N ARG A 18 -0.61 -9.56 20.06
CA ARG A 18 -0.71 -9.29 21.50
C ARG A 18 0.32 -8.23 21.91
N PHE A 19 -0.02 -7.49 22.94
CA PHE A 19 0.92 -6.60 23.62
C PHE A 19 0.85 -6.89 25.12
N GLN A 20 1.87 -7.56 25.63
CA GLN A 20 1.84 -8.23 26.92
C GLN A 20 0.72 -9.27 26.94
N ASP A 21 -0.21 -9.22 27.90
CA ASP A 21 -1.33 -10.15 28.01
C ASP A 21 -2.57 -9.71 27.23
N ASP A 22 -2.59 -8.46 26.74
CA ASP A 22 -3.76 -7.89 26.07
C ASP A 22 -3.77 -8.14 24.57
N LEU A 23 -4.95 -8.45 24.02
CA LEU A 23 -5.20 -8.51 22.59
C LEU A 23 -5.03 -7.12 21.96
N ARG A 24 -4.12 -7.00 21.00
CA ARG A 24 -3.87 -5.74 20.28
C ARG A 24 -4.59 -5.68 18.93
N ALA A 25 -5.90 -5.83 18.91
CA ALA A 25 -6.73 -5.77 17.70
C ALA A 25 -6.97 -4.34 17.16
N LYS A 26 -6.19 -3.32 17.62
CA LYS A 26 -6.36 -1.90 17.21
C LYS A 26 -5.98 -1.61 15.74
N LYS A 27 -5.22 -2.49 15.10
CA LYS A 27 -4.78 -2.37 13.70
C LYS A 27 -4.78 -3.75 13.04
N PRO A 28 -5.05 -3.80 11.72
CA PRO A 28 -4.98 -5.04 10.97
C PRO A 28 -3.57 -5.65 10.93
N ILE A 29 -3.48 -6.92 10.55
CA ILE A 29 -2.31 -7.77 10.71
C ILE A 29 -1.13 -7.44 9.78
N GLY A 30 -1.37 -6.77 8.66
CA GLY A 30 -0.39 -6.69 7.56
C GLY A 30 0.97 -6.12 7.95
N ILE A 31 1.02 -5.10 8.82
CA ILE A 31 2.30 -4.54 9.27
C ILE A 31 3.07 -5.53 10.14
N TYR A 32 2.38 -6.30 10.97
CA TYR A 32 3.00 -7.30 11.82
C TYR A 32 3.64 -8.43 10.99
N TRP A 33 2.97 -8.89 9.93
CA TRP A 33 3.55 -9.88 9.02
C TRP A 33 4.81 -9.38 8.33
N LEU A 34 4.82 -8.13 7.84
CA LEU A 34 6.01 -7.54 7.21
C LEU A 34 7.17 -7.41 8.21
N GLN A 35 6.86 -6.97 9.43
CA GLN A 35 7.87 -6.85 10.50
C GLN A 35 8.36 -8.22 10.97
N SER A 36 7.47 -9.22 11.10
CA SER A 36 7.84 -10.59 11.46
C SER A 36 8.77 -11.20 10.41
N ALA A 37 8.43 -11.08 9.13
CA ALA A 37 9.28 -11.56 8.05
C ALA A 37 10.68 -10.90 8.08
N SER A 38 10.73 -9.60 8.30
CA SER A 38 12.00 -8.87 8.44
C SER A 38 12.78 -9.31 9.70
N ALA A 39 12.12 -9.47 10.83
CA ALA A 39 12.75 -9.88 12.09
C ALA A 39 13.29 -11.32 12.03
N VAL A 40 12.58 -12.22 11.38
CA VAL A 40 13.06 -13.61 11.18
C VAL A 40 14.31 -13.66 10.29
N LEU A 41 14.40 -12.77 9.29
CA LEU A 41 15.53 -12.74 8.36
C LEU A 41 16.78 -12.03 8.93
N PHE A 42 16.59 -10.97 9.73
CA PHE A 42 17.67 -10.07 10.13
C PHE A 42 17.92 -10.04 11.66
N GLY A 43 17.13 -10.79 12.43
CA GLY A 43 17.25 -10.89 13.88
C GLY A 43 16.11 -10.20 14.61
N THR A 44 15.83 -10.65 15.83
CA THR A 44 14.70 -10.21 16.66
C THR A 44 15.08 -9.27 17.79
N ASP A 45 16.37 -9.06 18.04
CA ASP A 45 16.86 -8.37 19.24
C ASP A 45 16.91 -6.85 19.06
N ASP A 46 17.27 -6.41 17.85
CA ASP A 46 17.35 -5.00 17.51
C ASP A 46 16.04 -4.43 16.98
N ILE A 47 15.90 -3.10 17.03
CA ILE A 47 14.76 -2.37 16.46
C ILE A 47 14.87 -2.22 14.93
N ALA A 48 16.08 -2.34 14.36
CA ALA A 48 16.34 -2.10 12.95
C ALA A 48 15.52 -3.01 12.01
N PRO A 49 15.43 -4.36 12.22
CA PRO A 49 14.58 -5.24 11.41
C PRO A 49 13.12 -4.82 11.37
N TYR A 50 12.57 -4.31 12.48
CA TYR A 50 11.17 -3.85 12.54
C TYR A 50 10.92 -2.53 11.80
N ARG A 51 11.98 -1.73 11.58
CA ARG A 51 11.93 -0.48 10.79
C ARG A 51 12.13 -0.71 9.30
N LEU A 52 12.77 -1.80 8.92
CA LEU A 52 13.13 -2.09 7.53
C LEU A 52 11.93 -2.05 6.56
N PRO A 53 10.75 -2.61 6.87
CA PRO A 53 9.57 -2.48 6.00
C PRO A 53 9.17 -1.03 5.73
N SER A 54 9.24 -0.15 6.75
CA SER A 54 8.93 1.27 6.60
C SER A 54 9.95 1.98 5.72
N LEU A 55 11.24 1.72 5.93
CA LEU A 55 12.32 2.28 5.13
C LEU A 55 12.20 1.88 3.66
N LEU A 56 12.03 0.59 3.39
CA LEU A 56 11.88 0.08 2.02
C LEU A 56 10.63 0.65 1.34
N ALA A 57 9.52 0.74 2.06
CA ALA A 57 8.29 1.33 1.54
C ALA A 57 8.49 2.79 1.14
N MET A 58 9.20 3.59 1.95
CA MET A 58 9.47 4.98 1.61
C MET A 58 10.45 5.13 0.45
N LEU A 59 11.50 4.33 0.36
CA LEU A 59 12.40 4.32 -0.80
C LEU A 59 11.63 3.99 -2.09
N LEU A 60 10.76 2.98 -2.05
CA LEU A 60 9.89 2.61 -3.17
C LEU A 60 8.87 3.71 -3.49
N THR A 61 8.39 4.44 -2.48
CA THR A 61 7.48 5.58 -2.68
C THR A 61 8.18 6.72 -3.41
N VAL A 62 9.42 7.07 -3.02
CA VAL A 62 10.21 8.09 -3.72
C VAL A 62 10.49 7.66 -5.17
N ALA A 63 10.92 6.41 -5.39
CA ALA A 63 11.14 5.87 -6.72
C ALA A 63 9.85 5.83 -7.55
N GLY A 64 8.72 5.46 -6.94
CA GLY A 64 7.40 5.48 -7.55
C GLY A 64 6.94 6.89 -7.93
N THR A 65 7.19 7.87 -7.08
CA THR A 65 6.94 9.30 -7.36
C THR A 65 7.72 9.76 -8.59
N TYR A 66 9.00 9.37 -8.69
CA TYR A 66 9.78 9.62 -9.92
C TYR A 66 9.12 9.00 -11.15
N ARG A 67 8.71 7.73 -11.06
CA ARG A 67 8.05 7.01 -12.17
C ARG A 67 6.75 7.68 -12.62
N ILE A 68 5.93 8.10 -11.67
CA ILE A 68 4.67 8.82 -11.96
C ILE A 68 4.98 10.16 -12.64
N ALA A 69 5.88 10.93 -12.07
CA ALA A 69 6.28 12.22 -12.61
C ALA A 69 6.89 12.10 -14.03
N ARG A 70 7.67 11.04 -14.29
CA ARG A 70 8.20 10.72 -15.63
C ARG A 70 7.12 10.38 -16.65
N ALA A 71 6.00 9.85 -16.23
CA ALA A 71 4.87 9.58 -17.12
C ALA A 71 4.08 10.84 -17.49
N LEU A 72 4.24 11.93 -16.71
CA LEU A 72 3.49 13.17 -16.88
C LEU A 72 4.36 14.35 -17.34
N TYR A 73 5.65 14.35 -17.01
CA TYR A 73 6.55 15.49 -17.16
C TYR A 73 7.92 15.11 -17.74
N LYS A 74 8.73 16.14 -18.02
CA LYS A 74 10.14 15.99 -18.44
C LYS A 74 11.01 15.43 -17.29
N PRO A 75 12.19 14.82 -17.60
CA PRO A 75 13.07 14.21 -16.60
C PRO A 75 13.40 15.11 -15.42
N ASP A 76 13.76 16.37 -15.68
CA ASP A 76 14.18 17.32 -14.65
C ASP A 76 13.10 17.56 -13.61
N ARG A 77 11.83 17.70 -14.05
CA ARG A 77 10.67 17.86 -13.14
C ARG A 77 10.38 16.58 -12.37
N ALA A 78 10.64 15.42 -12.97
CA ALA A 78 10.45 14.14 -12.28
C ALA A 78 11.49 13.93 -11.17
N VAL A 79 12.74 14.30 -11.43
CA VAL A 79 13.80 14.30 -10.40
C VAL A 79 13.43 15.25 -9.26
N LEU A 80 13.00 16.47 -9.59
CA LEU A 80 12.57 17.45 -8.60
C LEU A 80 11.40 16.94 -7.74
N ALA A 81 10.39 16.33 -8.37
CA ALA A 81 9.25 15.75 -7.64
C ALA A 81 9.68 14.66 -6.67
N ALA A 82 10.56 13.76 -7.10
CA ALA A 82 11.10 12.71 -6.22
C ALA A 82 11.98 13.28 -5.11
N ALA A 83 12.81 14.28 -5.41
CA ALA A 83 13.67 14.95 -4.42
C ALA A 83 12.82 15.68 -3.37
N LEU A 84 11.78 16.39 -3.77
CA LEU A 84 10.84 17.05 -2.85
C LEU A 84 10.10 16.03 -1.98
N CYS A 85 9.64 14.92 -2.57
CA CYS A 85 9.00 13.84 -1.81
C CYS A 85 9.95 13.27 -0.76
N GLY A 86 11.16 12.87 -1.17
CA GLY A 86 12.15 12.27 -0.26
C GLY A 86 12.74 13.26 0.76
N GLY A 87 12.82 14.55 0.42
CA GLY A 87 13.30 15.62 1.29
C GLY A 87 12.23 16.14 2.28
N THR A 88 10.98 15.68 2.17
CA THR A 88 9.93 16.08 3.11
C THR A 88 10.22 15.49 4.49
N LEU A 89 10.28 16.35 5.52
CA LEU A 89 10.57 15.96 6.90
C LEU A 89 9.66 14.83 7.40
N LEU A 90 8.38 14.87 7.06
CA LEU A 90 7.42 13.83 7.44
C LEU A 90 7.77 12.46 6.81
N VAL A 91 8.10 12.44 5.52
CA VAL A 91 8.50 11.22 4.80
C VAL A 91 9.79 10.65 5.40
N PHE A 92 10.75 11.49 5.69
CA PHE A 92 12.00 11.11 6.36
C PHE A 92 11.73 10.52 7.75
N ALA A 93 10.92 11.19 8.57
CA ALA A 93 10.59 10.73 9.92
C ALA A 93 9.85 9.36 9.89
N GLU A 94 8.83 9.21 9.05
CA GLU A 94 8.05 7.98 8.95
C GLU A 94 8.89 6.80 8.39
N ALA A 95 9.89 7.05 7.56
CA ALA A 95 10.82 6.02 7.08
C ALA A 95 11.60 5.34 8.21
N HIS A 96 11.88 6.07 9.31
CA HIS A 96 12.65 5.59 10.46
C HIS A 96 11.78 5.03 11.60
N LEU A 97 10.46 5.00 11.43
CA LEU A 97 9.53 4.50 12.43
C LEU A 97 8.97 3.13 12.04
N ALA A 98 8.90 2.23 13.01
CA ALA A 98 8.27 0.91 12.83
C ALA A 98 6.73 1.04 12.89
N LYS A 99 6.13 1.68 11.86
CA LYS A 99 4.70 2.01 11.79
C LYS A 99 4.06 1.58 10.46
N THR A 100 2.76 1.80 10.36
CA THR A 100 1.93 1.44 9.20
C THR A 100 1.99 2.45 8.06
N ASP A 101 2.32 3.71 8.35
CA ASP A 101 2.05 4.84 7.44
C ASP A 101 2.89 4.81 6.17
N SER A 102 4.17 4.42 6.28
CA SER A 102 5.08 4.26 5.15
C SER A 102 4.58 3.21 4.14
N VAL A 103 4.18 2.04 4.65
CA VAL A 103 3.69 0.95 3.80
C VAL A 103 2.34 1.29 3.19
N LEU A 104 1.46 1.94 3.96
CA LEU A 104 0.18 2.43 3.46
C LEU A 104 0.38 3.46 2.33
N MET A 105 1.31 4.40 2.49
CA MET A 105 1.63 5.40 1.46
C MET A 105 2.08 4.75 0.16
N LEU A 106 2.92 3.71 0.24
CA LEU A 106 3.32 2.93 -0.93
C LEU A 106 2.11 2.25 -1.60
N CYS A 107 1.22 1.61 -0.82
CA CYS A 107 0.01 0.99 -1.34
C CYS A 107 -0.88 2.02 -2.06
N CYS A 108 -1.10 3.18 -1.46
CA CYS A 108 -1.85 4.28 -2.07
C CYS A 108 -1.21 4.75 -3.39
N LEU A 109 0.11 4.93 -3.40
CA LEU A 109 0.85 5.37 -4.58
C LEU A 109 0.76 4.36 -5.73
N LEU A 110 0.98 3.07 -5.46
CA LEU A 110 0.89 2.01 -6.48
C LEU A 110 -0.52 1.90 -7.07
N GLN A 111 -1.53 1.99 -6.21
CA GLN A 111 -2.94 1.98 -6.61
C GLN A 111 -3.25 3.19 -7.52
N GLN A 112 -2.91 4.41 -7.10
CA GLN A 112 -3.17 5.64 -7.86
C GLN A 112 -2.37 5.68 -9.17
N PHE A 113 -1.13 5.19 -9.16
CA PHE A 113 -0.34 5.07 -10.39
C PHE A 113 -1.02 4.16 -11.41
N THR A 114 -1.54 3.03 -10.96
CA THR A 114 -2.23 2.11 -11.87
C THR A 114 -3.56 2.68 -12.38
N LEU A 115 -4.33 3.35 -11.51
CA LEU A 115 -5.55 4.05 -11.92
C LEU A 115 -5.24 5.14 -12.95
N MET A 116 -4.18 5.92 -12.76
CA MET A 116 -3.71 6.91 -13.74
C MET A 116 -3.39 6.26 -15.09
N ARG A 117 -2.66 5.13 -15.10
CA ARG A 117 -2.34 4.40 -16.33
C ARG A 117 -3.56 3.87 -17.06
N ILE A 118 -4.54 3.33 -16.32
CA ILE A 118 -5.80 2.84 -16.89
C ILE A 118 -6.58 4.01 -17.52
N TYR A 119 -6.66 5.11 -16.79
CA TYR A 119 -7.33 6.33 -17.26
C TYR A 119 -6.67 6.91 -18.53
N GLN A 120 -5.34 7.04 -18.56
CA GLN A 120 -4.60 7.50 -19.73
C GLN A 120 -4.76 6.56 -20.94
N ALA A 121 -4.79 5.25 -20.71
CA ALA A 121 -5.00 4.28 -21.77
C ALA A 121 -6.41 4.37 -22.35
N TRP A 122 -7.42 4.59 -21.52
CA TRP A 122 -8.78 4.84 -21.97
C TRP A 122 -8.87 6.11 -22.85
N GLN A 123 -8.30 7.23 -22.37
CA GLN A 123 -8.29 8.49 -23.13
C GLN A 123 -7.57 8.37 -24.49
N ASN A 124 -6.48 7.63 -24.55
CA ASN A 124 -5.67 7.48 -25.75
C ASN A 124 -6.02 6.23 -26.58
N SER A 125 -7.11 5.55 -26.25
CA SER A 125 -7.54 4.30 -26.91
C SER A 125 -6.43 3.23 -26.97
N ARG A 126 -5.54 3.20 -25.98
CA ARG A 126 -4.43 2.24 -25.90
C ARG A 126 -4.87 0.95 -25.25
N ARG A 127 -4.38 -0.17 -25.75
CA ARG A 127 -4.60 -1.46 -25.14
C ARG A 127 -3.71 -1.63 -23.91
N LEU A 128 -4.28 -2.14 -22.82
CA LEU A 128 -3.57 -2.53 -21.61
C LEU A 128 -3.50 -4.05 -21.53
N SER A 129 -2.49 -4.54 -20.80
CA SER A 129 -2.44 -5.95 -20.41
C SER A 129 -3.66 -6.31 -19.58
N TYR A 130 -4.17 -7.53 -19.80
CA TYR A 130 -5.27 -8.10 -19.00
C TYR A 130 -5.02 -7.97 -17.49
N TRP A 131 -3.78 -8.15 -17.05
CA TRP A 131 -3.38 -8.17 -15.64
C TRP A 131 -3.19 -6.77 -15.02
N THR A 132 -3.33 -5.70 -15.80
CA THR A 132 -3.11 -4.32 -15.27
C THR A 132 -4.05 -4.00 -14.10
N TYR A 133 -5.26 -4.55 -14.06
CA TYR A 133 -6.20 -4.31 -12.98
C TYR A 133 -5.69 -4.79 -11.61
N LEU A 134 -4.79 -5.78 -11.57
CA LEU A 134 -4.17 -6.26 -10.32
C LEU A 134 -3.41 -5.17 -9.59
N GLY A 135 -2.80 -4.22 -10.33
CA GLY A 135 -2.11 -3.08 -9.74
C GLY A 135 -3.04 -2.06 -9.04
N VAL A 136 -4.35 -2.19 -9.19
CA VAL A 136 -5.33 -1.45 -8.38
C VAL A 136 -5.72 -2.27 -7.15
N TRP A 137 -6.04 -3.54 -7.32
CA TRP A 137 -6.68 -4.36 -6.30
C TRP A 137 -5.72 -4.99 -5.30
N LEU A 138 -4.50 -5.39 -5.71
CA LEU A 138 -3.50 -5.94 -4.80
C LEU A 138 -3.00 -4.88 -3.79
N PRO A 139 -2.61 -3.66 -4.21
CA PRO A 139 -2.27 -2.61 -3.25
C PRO A 139 -3.46 -2.19 -2.38
N MET A 140 -4.69 -2.24 -2.91
CA MET A 140 -5.91 -2.00 -2.12
C MET A 140 -6.05 -3.03 -1.00
N ALA A 141 -5.97 -4.32 -1.32
CA ALA A 141 -6.06 -5.39 -0.34
C ALA A 141 -4.93 -5.31 0.72
N ALA A 142 -3.69 -5.08 0.27
CA ALA A 142 -2.57 -4.86 1.17
C ALA A 142 -2.81 -3.66 2.10
N GLY A 143 -3.27 -2.52 1.57
CA GLY A 143 -3.58 -1.34 2.35
C GLY A 143 -4.69 -1.55 3.39
N ILE A 144 -5.71 -2.37 3.07
CA ILE A 144 -6.75 -2.77 4.04
C ILE A 144 -6.11 -3.56 5.20
N LEU A 145 -5.23 -4.52 4.90
CA LEU A 145 -4.52 -5.29 5.94
C LEU A 145 -3.51 -4.46 6.73
N ILE A 146 -3.07 -3.30 6.22
CA ILE A 146 -2.14 -2.39 6.92
C ILE A 146 -2.89 -1.42 7.84
N LYS A 147 -3.95 -0.76 7.34
CA LYS A 147 -4.60 0.33 8.10
C LYS A 147 -6.12 0.45 7.85
N GLY A 148 -6.77 -0.58 7.30
CA GLY A 148 -8.21 -0.59 7.08
C GLY A 148 -8.65 0.17 5.81
N PRO A 149 -9.79 0.89 5.82
CA PRO A 149 -10.50 1.32 4.62
C PRO A 149 -9.90 2.52 3.87
N ILE A 150 -8.67 2.95 4.17
CA ILE A 150 -8.06 4.16 3.58
C ILE A 150 -7.82 4.00 2.08
N THR A 151 -7.28 2.86 1.64
CA THR A 151 -7.03 2.61 0.21
C THR A 151 -8.31 2.48 -0.61
N PRO A 152 -9.37 1.77 -0.18
CA PRO A 152 -10.67 1.82 -0.85
C PRO A 152 -11.27 3.22 -0.93
N LEU A 153 -11.22 3.98 0.17
CA LEU A 153 -11.75 5.34 0.20
C LEU A 153 -11.04 6.25 -0.81
N LEU A 154 -9.70 6.17 -0.86
CA LEU A 154 -8.90 6.92 -1.83
C LEU A 154 -9.22 6.53 -3.27
N ALA A 155 -9.42 5.23 -3.56
CA ALA A 155 -9.85 4.79 -4.88
C ALA A 155 -11.22 5.32 -5.23
N LEU A 156 -12.20 5.19 -4.34
CA LEU A 156 -13.57 5.65 -4.56
C LEU A 156 -13.65 7.15 -4.81
N THR A 157 -12.92 7.97 -4.04
CA THR A 157 -12.86 9.41 -4.26
C THR A 157 -12.24 9.77 -5.59
N THR A 158 -11.14 9.11 -5.98
CA THR A 158 -10.50 9.33 -7.28
C THR A 158 -11.41 8.93 -8.44
N LEU A 159 -12.00 7.73 -8.38
CA LEU A 159 -12.93 7.23 -9.40
C LEU A 159 -14.17 8.11 -9.50
N GLY A 160 -14.75 8.48 -8.36
CA GLY A 160 -15.91 9.37 -8.30
C GLY A 160 -15.63 10.74 -8.91
N ALA A 161 -14.49 11.35 -8.60
CA ALA A 161 -14.06 12.61 -9.18
C ALA A 161 -13.89 12.53 -10.71
N LEU A 162 -13.23 11.47 -11.21
CA LEU A 162 -13.03 11.28 -12.64
C LEU A 162 -14.33 10.99 -13.38
N VAL A 163 -15.25 10.22 -12.79
CA VAL A 163 -16.58 9.97 -13.37
C VAL A 163 -17.41 11.24 -13.40
N ALA A 164 -17.41 12.03 -12.34
CA ALA A 164 -18.12 13.32 -12.29
C ALA A 164 -17.58 14.30 -13.33
N TRP A 165 -16.27 14.33 -13.53
CA TRP A 165 -15.63 15.21 -14.51
C TRP A 165 -15.95 14.84 -15.95
N HIS A 166 -15.87 13.54 -16.30
CA HIS A 166 -16.07 13.07 -17.68
C HIS A 166 -17.51 12.66 -18.00
N ARG A 167 -18.35 12.49 -16.97
CA ARG A 167 -19.72 11.95 -17.09
C ARG A 167 -19.81 10.62 -17.88
N ASP A 168 -18.73 9.82 -17.82
CA ASP A 168 -18.65 8.51 -18.47
C ASP A 168 -18.14 7.47 -17.46
N ILE A 169 -18.87 6.38 -17.32
CA ILE A 169 -18.55 5.24 -16.42
C ILE A 169 -17.99 4.03 -17.16
N ARG A 170 -17.99 4.06 -18.50
CA ARG A 170 -17.64 2.85 -19.31
C ARG A 170 -16.22 2.38 -19.08
N TRP A 171 -15.28 3.29 -18.82
CA TRP A 171 -13.89 2.98 -18.55
C TRP A 171 -13.65 2.23 -17.22
N LEU A 172 -14.61 2.28 -16.28
CA LEU A 172 -14.55 1.51 -15.04
C LEU A 172 -14.53 0.01 -15.29
N ARG A 173 -15.02 -0.47 -16.44
CA ARG A 173 -14.93 -1.88 -16.83
C ARG A 173 -13.49 -2.37 -16.97
N LEU A 174 -12.54 -1.47 -17.26
CA LEU A 174 -11.11 -1.79 -17.37
C LEU A 174 -10.49 -2.16 -16.01
N ILE A 175 -11.08 -1.68 -14.92
CA ILE A 175 -10.67 -1.99 -13.55
C ILE A 175 -11.14 -3.38 -13.12
N ARG A 176 -12.12 -3.98 -13.84
CA ARG A 176 -12.70 -5.31 -13.54
C ARG A 176 -13.19 -5.43 -12.09
N PRO A 177 -14.19 -4.65 -11.69
CA PRO A 177 -14.58 -4.50 -10.29
C PRO A 177 -14.94 -5.84 -9.61
N LEU A 178 -15.64 -6.75 -10.30
CA LEU A 178 -16.02 -8.05 -9.74
C LEU A 178 -14.80 -8.88 -9.39
N ASN A 179 -13.86 -9.05 -10.35
CA ASN A 179 -12.64 -9.82 -10.12
C ASN A 179 -11.78 -9.17 -9.01
N GLY A 180 -11.73 -7.85 -9.00
CA GLY A 180 -10.99 -7.09 -8.00
C GLY A 180 -11.57 -7.26 -6.59
N LEU A 181 -12.88 -7.17 -6.44
CA LEU A 181 -13.54 -7.39 -5.15
C LEU A 181 -13.32 -8.83 -4.64
N LEU A 182 -13.35 -9.83 -5.53
CA LEU A 182 -13.02 -11.21 -5.17
C LEU A 182 -11.57 -11.33 -4.66
N ILE A 183 -10.61 -10.66 -5.31
CA ILE A 183 -9.21 -10.65 -4.86
C ILE A 183 -9.08 -9.99 -3.48
N VAL A 184 -9.70 -8.83 -3.30
CA VAL A 184 -9.68 -8.13 -2.00
C VAL A 184 -10.30 -9.04 -0.93
N ALA A 185 -11.47 -9.61 -1.18
CA ALA A 185 -12.13 -10.53 -0.25
C ALA A 185 -11.25 -11.75 0.07
N ALA A 186 -10.68 -12.40 -0.94
CA ALA A 186 -9.81 -13.57 -0.75
C ALA A 186 -8.56 -13.27 0.10
N ILE A 187 -8.02 -12.04 0.03
CA ILE A 187 -6.83 -11.65 0.79
C ILE A 187 -7.20 -11.17 2.20
N THR A 188 -8.32 -10.45 2.36
CA THR A 188 -8.63 -9.77 3.64
C THR A 188 -9.54 -10.58 4.55
N LEU A 189 -10.51 -11.34 4.01
CA LEU A 189 -11.48 -12.09 4.80
C LEU A 189 -10.86 -13.21 5.65
N PRO A 190 -9.87 -14.00 5.17
CA PRO A 190 -9.32 -15.08 5.99
C PRO A 190 -8.82 -14.59 7.36
N TRP A 191 -8.10 -13.47 7.38
CA TRP A 191 -7.67 -12.89 8.64
C TRP A 191 -8.84 -12.27 9.44
N ALA A 192 -9.74 -11.56 8.77
CA ALA A 192 -10.86 -10.89 9.44
C ALA A 192 -11.85 -11.85 10.11
N ILE A 193 -11.92 -13.12 9.65
CA ILE A 193 -12.76 -14.16 10.23
C ILE A 193 -12.07 -14.85 11.42
N LEU A 194 -10.72 -14.90 11.43
CA LEU A 194 -9.94 -15.61 12.44
C LEU A 194 -9.67 -14.78 13.71
N VAL A 195 -9.90 -13.47 13.66
CA VAL A 195 -9.68 -12.51 14.76
C VAL A 195 -10.99 -11.89 15.23
#